data_04c08ff94360d6b19af36960e2fa36cc
#
_entry.id   04c08ff94360d6b19af36960e2fa36cc
#
_cell.length_a   1.000
_cell.length_b   1.000
_cell.length_c   1.000
_cell.angle_alpha   90.00
_cell.angle_beta   90.00
_cell.angle_gamma   90.00
#
_symmetry.space_group_name_H-M   'P 1'
#
loop_
_entity.id
_entity.type
_entity.pdbx_description
1 polymer ?
#
loop_
_entity_poly.entity_id
_entity_poly.type
_entity_poly.pdbx_seq_one_letter_code
_entity_poly.pdbx_strand_id
1 'polypeptide(L)'
;MIVAIDGPAGSGKSTVARALSDRLDLIFLDTGAMYRSVTVECLRQGIDMNDTEKIIQVARSISISFGNSANGQTVYANGSNVTTEIRTPEVDRNVSAVAAIPEVREAMVTLQRRAGENGDVVAEGRDIG
;
A
#
# COMPACT_ATOMS: atom_id res chain seq x y z
N MET A 1 0.11 11.55 14.98
CA MET A 1 0.16 12.57 13.89
C MET A 1 0.44 11.90 12.57
N ILE A 2 -0.26 12.31 11.53
CA ILE A 2 -0.03 11.82 10.18
C ILE A 2 0.58 12.96 9.36
N VAL A 3 1.70 12.67 8.69
CA VAL A 3 2.28 13.60 7.72
C VAL A 3 2.02 13.03 6.33
N ALA A 4 1.27 13.74 5.51
CA ALA A 4 0.92 13.31 4.16
C ALA A 4 1.79 14.06 3.15
N ILE A 5 2.43 13.32 2.26
CA ILE A 5 3.26 13.87 1.20
C ILE A 5 2.58 13.54 -0.12
N ASP A 6 2.16 14.59 -0.82
CA ASP A 6 1.41 14.48 -2.07
C ASP A 6 2.24 15.05 -3.22
N GLY A 7 2.09 14.46 -4.38
CA GLY A 7 2.80 14.91 -5.58
C GLY A 7 2.96 13.81 -6.61
N PRO A 8 3.48 14.16 -7.82
CA PRO A 8 3.68 13.17 -8.88
C PRO A 8 4.70 12.10 -8.47
N ALA A 9 4.48 10.89 -8.92
CA ALA A 9 5.45 9.81 -8.74
C ALA A 9 6.77 10.17 -9.43
N GLY A 10 7.88 9.78 -8.82
CA GLY A 10 9.20 10.02 -9.40
C GLY A 10 9.76 11.40 -9.14
N SER A 11 9.10 12.24 -8.36
CA SER A 11 9.57 13.59 -8.04
C SER A 11 10.52 13.65 -6.84
N GLY A 12 11.00 12.51 -6.35
CA GLY A 12 11.85 12.44 -5.17
C GLY A 12 11.11 12.43 -3.84
N LYS A 13 9.78 12.44 -3.86
CA LYS A 13 9.01 12.49 -2.62
C LYS A 13 9.16 11.25 -1.75
N SER A 14 9.39 10.08 -2.35
CA SER A 14 9.64 8.85 -1.58
C SER A 14 10.92 8.97 -0.73
N THR A 15 11.97 9.56 -1.30
CA THR A 15 13.21 9.80 -0.57
C THR A 15 13.00 10.76 0.59
N VAL A 16 12.25 11.83 0.35
CA VAL A 16 11.94 12.82 1.39
C VAL A 16 11.09 12.19 2.49
N ALA A 17 10.08 11.40 2.13
CA ALA A 17 9.21 10.74 3.11
C ALA A 17 10.00 9.75 3.96
N ARG A 18 10.93 9.00 3.40
CA ARG A 18 11.79 8.08 4.14
C ARG A 18 12.70 8.82 5.11
N ALA A 19 13.36 9.88 4.65
CA ALA A 19 14.23 10.68 5.49
C ALA A 19 13.46 11.27 6.67
N LEU A 20 12.25 11.77 6.43
CA LEU A 20 11.40 12.31 7.47
C LEU A 20 10.99 11.22 8.47
N SER A 21 10.61 10.05 7.98
CA SER A 21 10.22 8.90 8.79
C SER A 21 11.37 8.47 9.72
N ASP A 22 12.59 8.36 9.18
CA ASP A 22 13.77 7.98 9.95
C ASP A 22 14.10 8.99 11.04
N ARG A 23 14.00 10.28 10.71
CA ARG A 23 14.32 11.36 11.65
C ARG A 23 13.33 11.49 12.79
N LEU A 24 12.05 11.22 12.51
CA LEU A 24 10.96 11.42 13.44
C LEU A 24 10.45 10.12 14.06
N ASP A 25 11.10 9.00 13.74
CA ASP A 25 10.69 7.67 14.20
C ASP A 25 9.23 7.37 13.85
N LEU A 26 8.84 7.73 12.63
CA LEU A 26 7.49 7.52 12.11
C LEU A 26 7.41 6.25 11.27
N ILE A 27 6.22 5.66 11.20
CA ILE A 27 5.94 4.54 10.29
C ILE A 27 5.72 5.09 8.89
N PHE A 28 6.51 4.62 7.93
CA PHE A 28 6.35 4.99 6.53
C PHE A 28 5.30 4.10 5.86
N LEU A 29 4.25 4.71 5.31
CA LEU A 29 3.20 4.00 4.58
C LEU A 29 3.32 4.30 3.09
N ASP A 30 3.66 3.28 2.31
CA ASP A 30 3.69 3.36 0.86
C ASP A 30 2.32 2.92 0.32
N THR A 31 1.50 3.89 -0.08
CA THR A 31 0.15 3.61 -0.56
C THR A 31 0.16 2.81 -1.86
N GLY A 32 1.16 3.03 -2.72
CA GLY A 32 1.33 2.21 -3.92
C GLY A 32 1.54 0.75 -3.57
N ALA A 33 2.36 0.46 -2.56
CA ALA A 33 2.59 -0.90 -2.09
C ALA A 33 1.31 -1.51 -1.51
N MET A 34 0.42 -0.70 -0.92
CA MET A 34 -0.86 -1.20 -0.41
C MET A 34 -1.75 -1.71 -1.55
N TYR A 35 -1.90 -0.95 -2.62
CA TYR A 35 -2.68 -1.40 -3.80
C TYR A 35 -2.06 -2.61 -4.45
N ARG A 36 -0.73 -2.65 -4.53
CA ARG A 36 -0.01 -3.79 -5.09
C ARG A 36 -0.18 -5.04 -4.23
N SER A 37 -0.26 -4.89 -2.91
CA SER A 37 -0.52 -6.00 -2.00
C SER A 37 -1.91 -6.60 -2.22
N VAL A 38 -2.93 -5.75 -2.41
CA VAL A 38 -4.27 -6.22 -2.77
C VAL A 38 -4.22 -7.01 -4.08
N THR A 39 -3.49 -6.49 -5.08
CA THR A 39 -3.33 -7.16 -6.37
C THR A 39 -2.69 -8.54 -6.21
N VAL A 40 -1.62 -8.63 -5.42
CA VAL A 40 -0.93 -9.92 -5.15
C VAL A 40 -1.91 -10.92 -4.54
N GLU A 41 -2.69 -10.51 -3.54
CA GLU A 41 -3.65 -11.42 -2.91
C GLU A 41 -4.72 -11.88 -3.90
N CYS A 42 -5.22 -10.99 -4.74
CA CYS A 42 -6.17 -11.38 -5.78
C CYS A 42 -5.58 -12.41 -6.73
N LEU A 43 -4.35 -12.20 -7.16
CA LEU A 43 -3.66 -13.13 -8.07
C LEU A 43 -3.42 -14.48 -7.41
N ARG A 44 -3.04 -14.49 -6.12
CA ARG A 44 -2.83 -15.73 -5.37
C ARG A 44 -4.10 -16.55 -5.25
N GLN A 45 -5.25 -15.90 -5.08
CA GLN A 45 -6.54 -16.56 -4.95
C GLN A 45 -7.16 -16.91 -6.29
N GLY A 46 -6.50 -16.56 -7.39
CA GLY A 46 -7.02 -16.84 -8.73
C GLY A 46 -8.24 -16.00 -9.10
N ILE A 47 -8.36 -14.81 -8.50
CA ILE A 47 -9.48 -13.91 -8.76
C ILE A 47 -9.31 -13.24 -10.11
N ASP A 48 -10.35 -13.28 -10.94
CA ASP A 48 -10.39 -12.57 -12.21
C ASP A 48 -10.38 -11.06 -11.94
N MET A 49 -9.55 -10.33 -12.67
CA MET A 49 -9.48 -8.87 -12.51
C MET A 49 -10.75 -8.15 -12.95
N ASN A 50 -11.66 -8.85 -13.61
CA ASN A 50 -12.99 -8.35 -13.94
C ASN A 50 -14.03 -8.64 -12.84
N ASP A 51 -13.68 -9.44 -11.84
CA ASP A 51 -14.55 -9.76 -10.72
C ASP A 51 -14.40 -8.72 -9.61
N THR A 52 -15.02 -7.58 -9.83
CA THR A 52 -14.92 -6.42 -8.95
C THR A 52 -15.33 -6.73 -7.51
N GLU A 53 -16.40 -7.51 -7.31
CA GLU A 53 -16.87 -7.83 -5.97
C GLU A 53 -15.84 -8.62 -5.16
N LYS A 54 -15.20 -9.61 -5.77
CA LYS A 54 -14.17 -10.40 -5.09
C LYS A 54 -12.95 -9.56 -4.77
N ILE A 55 -12.56 -8.68 -5.68
CA ILE A 55 -11.45 -7.76 -5.44
C ILE A 55 -11.77 -6.84 -4.24
N ILE A 56 -12.99 -6.32 -4.16
CA ILE A 56 -13.44 -5.49 -3.06
C ILE A 56 -13.37 -6.26 -1.74
N GLN A 57 -13.81 -7.51 -1.72
CA GLN A 57 -13.75 -8.35 -0.53
C GLN A 57 -12.32 -8.54 -0.04
N VAL A 58 -11.38 -8.77 -0.96
CA VAL A 58 -9.95 -8.88 -0.62
C VAL A 58 -9.47 -7.57 0.01
N ALA A 59 -9.78 -6.44 -0.61
CA ALA A 59 -9.34 -5.14 -0.12
C ALA A 59 -9.88 -4.83 1.28
N ARG A 60 -11.11 -5.23 1.57
CA ARG A 60 -11.76 -4.97 2.86
C ARG A 60 -11.26 -5.89 3.99
N SER A 61 -10.73 -7.05 3.64
CA SER A 61 -10.28 -8.03 4.63
C SER A 61 -8.77 -8.14 4.75
N ILE A 62 -8.01 -7.53 3.84
CA ILE A 62 -6.55 -7.66 3.82
C ILE A 62 -5.93 -6.96 5.03
N SER A 63 -4.89 -7.58 5.57
CA SER A 63 -4.02 -6.98 6.59
C SER A 63 -2.68 -6.67 5.93
N ILE A 64 -2.27 -5.41 5.97
CA ILE A 64 -1.01 -4.96 5.36
C ILE A 64 -0.17 -4.34 6.45
N SER A 65 1.09 -4.78 6.54
CA SER A 65 2.05 -4.20 7.46
C SER A 65 3.38 -3.95 6.75
N PHE A 66 4.14 -3.04 7.31
CA PHE A 66 5.44 -2.65 6.77
C PHE A 66 6.51 -2.86 7.82
N GLY A 67 7.69 -3.24 7.37
CA GLY A 67 8.85 -3.37 8.23
C GLY A 67 10.08 -2.78 7.57
N ASN A 68 11.19 -2.83 8.25
CA ASN A 68 12.46 -2.36 7.72
C ASN A 68 13.47 -3.50 7.75
N SER A 69 14.28 -3.58 6.70
CA SER A 69 15.39 -4.52 6.62
C SER A 69 16.63 -3.78 6.12
N ALA A 70 17.77 -4.47 6.12
CA ALA A 70 19.02 -3.92 5.59
C ALA A 70 18.89 -3.49 4.12
N ASN A 71 17.98 -4.10 3.39
CA ASN A 71 17.74 -3.84 1.97
C ASN A 71 16.60 -2.85 1.70
N GLY A 72 16.04 -2.24 2.74
CA GLY A 72 14.96 -1.28 2.61
C GLY A 72 13.68 -1.73 3.29
N GLN A 73 12.55 -1.16 2.86
CA GLN A 73 11.25 -1.46 3.43
C GLN A 73 10.77 -2.84 3.00
N THR A 74 10.20 -3.59 3.93
CA THR A 74 9.51 -4.84 3.65
C THR A 74 8.00 -4.64 3.74
N VAL A 75 7.26 -5.44 2.99
CA VAL A 75 5.80 -5.37 2.92
C VAL A 75 5.22 -6.75 3.22
N TYR A 76 4.24 -6.81 4.09
CA TYR A 76 3.55 -8.04 4.45
C TYR A 76 2.06 -7.91 4.15
N ALA A 77 1.50 -8.91 3.48
CA ALA A 77 0.07 -9.00 3.21
C ALA A 77 -0.44 -10.28 3.86
N ASN A 78 -1.40 -10.14 4.77
CA ASN A 78 -1.94 -11.27 5.54
C ASN A 78 -0.85 -12.14 6.20
N GLY A 79 0.20 -11.48 6.69
CA GLY A 79 1.32 -12.15 7.35
C GLY A 79 2.38 -12.72 6.42
N SER A 80 2.21 -12.65 5.11
CA SER A 80 3.18 -13.14 4.14
C SER A 80 4.03 -12.00 3.59
N ASN A 81 5.33 -12.20 3.52
CA ASN A 81 6.24 -11.21 2.92
C ASN A 81 6.01 -11.16 1.41
N VAL A 82 5.53 -10.03 0.92
CA VAL A 82 5.22 -9.83 -0.50
C VAL A 82 6.12 -8.77 -1.13
N THR A 83 7.23 -8.43 -0.47
CA THR A 83 8.15 -7.38 -0.92
C THR A 83 8.62 -7.58 -2.36
N THR A 84 8.87 -8.81 -2.76
CA THR A 84 9.29 -9.14 -4.12
C THR A 84 8.10 -9.25 -5.06
N GLU A 85 7.03 -9.91 -4.63
CA GLU A 85 5.85 -10.17 -5.46
C GLU A 85 5.17 -8.90 -5.93
N ILE A 86 5.13 -7.86 -5.11
CA ILE A 86 4.49 -6.59 -5.50
C ILE A 86 5.22 -5.87 -6.63
N ARG A 87 6.44 -6.29 -6.95
CA ARG A 87 7.28 -5.67 -8.00
C ARG A 87 7.32 -6.48 -9.29
N THR A 88 6.51 -7.52 -9.42
CA THR A 88 6.49 -8.35 -10.61
C THR A 88 5.74 -7.65 -11.77
N PRO A 89 6.09 -8.00 -13.02
CA PRO A 89 5.36 -7.45 -14.17
C PRO A 89 3.86 -7.77 -14.15
N GLU A 90 3.48 -8.92 -13.61
CA GLU A 90 2.07 -9.31 -13.50
C GLU A 90 1.31 -8.33 -12.60
N VAL A 91 1.89 -7.94 -11.48
CA VAL A 91 1.29 -6.94 -10.59
C VAL A 91 1.24 -5.58 -11.29
N ASP A 92 2.31 -5.19 -11.97
CA ASP A 92 2.36 -3.92 -12.71
C ASP A 92 1.23 -3.83 -13.74
N ARG A 93 0.91 -4.93 -14.40
CA ARG A 93 -0.17 -4.96 -15.41
C ARG A 93 -1.57 -4.87 -14.81
N ASN A 94 -1.74 -5.30 -13.58
CA ASN A 94 -3.07 -5.46 -12.98
C ASN A 94 -3.40 -4.43 -11.90
N VAL A 95 -2.40 -3.76 -11.33
CA VAL A 95 -2.60 -2.85 -10.20
C VAL A 95 -3.51 -1.67 -10.56
N SER A 96 -3.44 -1.16 -11.79
CA SER A 96 -4.28 -0.03 -12.21
C SER A 96 -5.76 -0.38 -12.17
N ALA A 97 -6.12 -1.60 -12.59
CA ALA A 97 -7.50 -2.06 -12.55
C ALA A 97 -8.00 -2.15 -11.10
N VAL A 98 -7.17 -2.65 -10.20
CA VAL A 98 -7.50 -2.75 -8.78
C VAL A 98 -7.65 -1.35 -8.15
N ALA A 99 -6.72 -0.46 -8.42
CA ALA A 99 -6.73 0.89 -7.87
C ALA A 99 -7.85 1.77 -8.43
N ALA A 100 -8.41 1.42 -9.58
CA ALA A 100 -9.52 2.16 -10.18
C ALA A 100 -10.86 1.91 -9.49
N ILE A 101 -10.98 0.86 -8.67
CA ILE A 101 -12.22 0.50 -7.99
C ILE A 101 -12.41 1.43 -6.77
N PRO A 102 -13.50 2.23 -6.73
CA PRO A 102 -13.70 3.18 -5.62
C PRO A 102 -13.72 2.53 -4.25
N GLU A 103 -14.35 1.36 -4.10
CA GLU A 103 -14.44 0.66 -2.83
C GLU A 103 -13.09 0.14 -2.35
N VAL A 104 -12.19 -0.20 -3.27
CA VAL A 104 -10.80 -0.58 -2.92
C VAL A 104 -10.07 0.64 -2.37
N ARG A 105 -10.26 1.79 -2.99
CA ARG A 105 -9.64 3.04 -2.53
C ARG A 105 -10.13 3.41 -1.14
N GLU A 106 -11.43 3.28 -0.90
CA GLU A 106 -12.02 3.51 0.43
C GLU A 106 -11.41 2.58 1.48
N ALA A 107 -11.25 1.30 1.14
CA ALA A 107 -10.64 0.32 2.04
C ALA A 107 -9.19 0.69 2.38
N MET A 108 -8.41 1.16 1.39
CA MET A 108 -7.03 1.55 1.61
C MET A 108 -6.95 2.81 2.48
N VAL A 109 -7.83 3.78 2.28
CA VAL A 109 -7.91 4.97 3.13
C VAL A 109 -8.25 4.58 4.58
N THR A 110 -9.15 3.63 4.76
CA THR A 110 -9.48 3.12 6.11
C THR A 110 -8.27 2.51 6.79
N LEU A 111 -7.48 1.71 6.07
CA LEU A 111 -6.25 1.13 6.61
C LEU A 111 -5.23 2.20 7.01
N GLN A 112 -5.09 3.24 6.21
CA GLN A 112 -4.21 4.36 6.52
C GLN A 112 -4.64 5.09 7.79
N ARG A 113 -5.94 5.31 7.95
CA ARG A 113 -6.49 5.95 9.15
C ARG A 113 -6.25 5.12 10.40
N ARG A 114 -6.42 3.80 10.30
CA ARG A 114 -6.17 2.89 11.43
C ARG A 114 -4.69 2.92 11.84
N ALA A 115 -3.79 2.96 10.87
CA ALA A 115 -2.37 3.09 11.16
C ALA A 115 -2.06 4.41 11.88
N GLY A 116 -2.72 5.50 11.47
CA GLY A 116 -2.59 6.80 12.12
C GLY A 116 -3.11 6.83 13.55
N GLU A 117 -4.14 6.05 13.85
CA GLU A 117 -4.69 5.93 15.20
C GLU A 117 -3.73 5.20 16.14
N ASN A 118 -2.92 4.31 15.60
CA ASN A 118 -1.99 3.48 16.38
C ASN A 118 -0.60 4.10 16.53
N GLY A 119 -0.36 5.28 15.97
CA GLY A 119 0.93 5.94 16.06
C GLY A 119 1.12 7.02 15.00
N ASP A 120 2.31 7.59 14.99
CA ASP A 120 2.67 8.58 13.98
C ASP A 120 3.12 7.88 12.71
N VAL A 121 2.59 8.33 11.57
CA VAL A 121 2.91 7.75 10.28
C VAL A 121 3.23 8.83 9.25
N VAL A 122 4.03 8.44 8.25
CA VAL A 122 4.23 9.23 7.04
C VAL A 122 3.60 8.44 5.90
N ALA A 123 2.68 9.04 5.16
CA ALA A 123 1.99 8.40 4.06
C ALA A 123 2.36 9.06 2.74
N GLU A 124 2.59 8.25 1.72
CA GLU A 124 2.86 8.70 0.36
C GLU A 124 1.78 8.17 -0.57
N GLY A 125 1.28 9.01 -1.47
CA GLY A 125 0.29 8.59 -2.46
C GLY A 125 -0.53 9.76 -2.98
N ARG A 126 -1.45 9.45 -3.90
CA ARG A 126 -2.28 10.48 -4.54
C ARG A 126 -3.62 10.71 -3.86
N ASP A 127 -4.11 9.70 -3.15
CA ASP A 127 -5.44 9.70 -2.55
C ASP A 127 -5.37 9.66 -1.03
N ILE A 128 -4.44 10.40 -0.48
CA ILE A 128 -4.30 10.53 0.97
C ILE A 128 -5.40 11.48 1.44
N GLY A 129 -6.30 10.96 2.16
CA GLY A 129 -7.43 11.68 2.55
C GLY A 129 -7.64 12.46 3.67
#